data_0759ab0ae822538d3158930aa8d2c6a6
#
_entry.id   0759ab0ae822538d3158930aa8d2c6a6
#
_cell.length_a   1.000
_cell.length_b   1.000
_cell.length_c   1.000
_cell.angle_alpha   90.00
_cell.angle_beta   90.00
_cell.angle_gamma   90.00
#
_symmetry.space_group_name_H-M   'P 1'
#
loop_
_entity.id
_entity.type
_entity.pdbx_description
1 polymer ?
#
loop_
_entity_poly.entity_id
_entity_poly.type
_entity_poly.pdbx_seq_one_letter_code
_entity_poly.pdbx_strand_id
1 'polypeptide(L)'
;MNYIAIDFETAACRMDSACALGLVKFDPEGEILSSWYSLVRPPVLQFDDVCTAVHHLSPIDISRSPTMKDLWPDIESFIGDEALVAHNAQFDMNVLRHTLAAWGITVPRYRYYCTLSLSRKLWKGRRSYKLTSLAEDLGWEYDAHNALSDAEVCGKLFSRLCGEVLFDDAIAERFFSRIYKKGEKHRFPETLVPPSVSH
;
A
#
# COMPACT_ATOMS: atom_id res chain seq x y z
N MET A 1 3.09 -4.67 -17.21
CA MET A 1 2.15 -3.61 -16.74
C MET A 1 2.79 -2.91 -15.58
N ASN A 2 2.91 -1.58 -15.62
CA ASN A 2 3.41 -0.82 -14.49
C ASN A 2 2.50 -1.00 -13.27
N TYR A 3 3.04 -0.77 -12.09
CA TYR A 3 2.29 -0.80 -10.83
C TYR A 3 2.85 0.23 -9.85
N ILE A 4 2.08 0.56 -8.82
CA ILE A 4 2.48 1.51 -7.80
C ILE A 4 2.42 0.84 -6.44
N ALA A 5 3.57 0.74 -5.80
CA ALA A 5 3.63 0.37 -4.40
C ALA A 5 3.21 1.57 -3.53
N ILE A 6 2.40 1.29 -2.52
CA ILE A 6 1.85 2.29 -1.60
C ILE A 6 2.02 1.81 -0.16
N ASP A 7 2.37 2.74 0.71
CA ASP A 7 2.42 2.52 2.15
C ASP A 7 2.01 3.78 2.91
N PHE A 8 1.30 3.60 4.02
CA PHE A 8 0.82 4.65 4.90
C PHE A 8 1.35 4.50 6.31
N GLU A 9 1.77 5.63 6.90
CA GLU A 9 1.86 5.74 8.35
C GLU A 9 0.62 6.45 8.91
N THR A 10 0.22 6.06 10.12
CA THR A 10 -0.95 6.63 10.80
C THR A 10 -0.57 7.27 12.14
N ALA A 11 -1.05 8.48 12.39
CA ALA A 11 -0.78 9.24 13.63
C ALA A 11 -1.46 8.61 14.85
N ALA A 12 -2.58 7.92 14.65
CA ALA A 12 -3.37 7.25 15.70
C ALA A 12 -3.93 5.93 15.18
N CYS A 13 -4.43 5.07 16.07
CA CYS A 13 -5.08 3.79 15.75
C CYS A 13 -6.45 3.99 15.08
N ARG A 14 -6.51 4.84 14.06
CA ARG A 14 -7.69 5.20 13.26
C ARG A 14 -7.36 5.18 11.78
N MET A 15 -8.28 4.70 10.96
CA MET A 15 -8.06 4.60 9.50
C MET A 15 -8.07 5.94 8.76
N ASP A 16 -8.58 7.01 9.37
CA ASP A 16 -8.59 8.37 8.82
C ASP A 16 -7.44 9.25 9.34
N SER A 17 -6.46 8.66 10.02
CA SER A 17 -5.34 9.36 10.65
C SER A 17 -4.03 9.24 9.87
N ALA A 18 -4.08 9.08 8.54
CA ALA A 18 -2.86 9.07 7.71
C ALA A 18 -1.96 10.26 8.04
N CYS A 19 -0.68 10.01 8.36
CA CYS A 19 0.31 11.03 8.69
C CYS A 19 1.54 11.03 7.77
N ALA A 20 1.75 9.97 7.01
CA ALA A 20 2.69 9.93 5.89
C ALA A 20 2.16 9.01 4.80
N LEU A 21 2.58 9.26 3.57
CA LEU A 21 2.28 8.45 2.41
C LEU A 21 3.52 8.34 1.52
N GLY A 22 3.88 7.11 1.18
CA GLY A 22 4.89 6.78 0.20
C GLY A 22 4.26 6.07 -1.01
N LEU A 23 4.66 6.49 -2.21
CA LEU A 23 4.29 5.89 -3.48
C LEU A 23 5.54 5.66 -4.32
N VAL A 24 5.69 4.46 -4.88
CA VAL A 24 6.79 4.14 -5.79
C VAL A 24 6.23 3.46 -7.03
N LYS A 25 6.48 4.05 -8.19
CA LYS A 25 6.08 3.49 -9.49
C LYS A 25 7.16 2.57 -10.02
N PHE A 26 6.76 1.40 -10.42
CA PHE A 26 7.60 0.37 -11.01
C PHE A 26 7.17 0.04 -12.43
N ASP A 27 8.14 -0.37 -13.24
CA ASP A 27 7.89 -1.01 -14.52
C ASP A 27 7.56 -2.52 -14.34
N PRO A 28 7.22 -3.25 -15.43
CA PRO A 28 6.91 -4.68 -15.36
C PRO A 28 8.10 -5.54 -14.91
N GLU A 29 9.32 -5.07 -15.12
CA GLU A 29 10.58 -5.72 -14.77
C GLU A 29 10.95 -5.52 -13.29
N GLY A 30 10.27 -4.56 -12.61
CA GLY A 30 10.49 -4.25 -11.19
C GLY A 30 11.52 -3.15 -10.96
N GLU A 31 11.84 -2.37 -12.00
CA GLU A 31 12.70 -1.20 -11.88
C GLU A 31 11.88 0.03 -11.47
N ILE A 32 12.47 0.88 -10.62
CA ILE A 32 11.80 2.09 -10.13
C ILE A 32 11.79 3.15 -11.23
N LEU A 33 10.60 3.60 -11.62
CA LEU A 33 10.41 4.68 -12.58
C LEU A 33 10.34 6.06 -11.92
N SER A 34 9.65 6.15 -10.79
CA SER A 34 9.49 7.40 -10.02
C SER A 34 8.99 7.11 -8.61
N SER A 35 9.14 8.08 -7.73
CA SER A 35 8.65 8.01 -6.37
C SER A 35 8.00 9.33 -5.94
N TRP A 36 7.09 9.25 -4.97
CA TRP A 36 6.41 10.38 -4.37
C TRP A 36 6.26 10.14 -2.86
N TYR A 37 6.51 11.17 -2.06
CA TYR A 37 6.39 11.10 -0.61
C TYR A 37 5.89 12.41 -0.04
N SER A 38 5.03 12.34 0.96
CA SER A 38 4.70 13.51 1.80
C SER A 38 4.26 13.07 3.19
N LEU A 39 4.56 13.92 4.18
CA LEU A 39 3.78 13.96 5.40
C LEU A 39 2.36 14.43 5.08
N VAL A 40 1.40 13.94 5.85
CA VAL A 40 -0.03 14.24 5.66
C VAL A 40 -0.60 14.74 6.99
N ARG A 41 -1.26 15.88 6.98
CA ARG A 41 -1.99 16.34 8.15
C ARG A 41 -3.35 15.66 8.21
N PRO A 42 -3.62 14.85 9.24
CA PRO A 42 -4.92 14.20 9.39
C PRO A 42 -6.02 15.20 9.76
N PRO A 43 -7.32 14.89 9.54
CA PRO A 43 -8.43 15.77 9.87
C PRO A 43 -8.56 16.02 11.37
N VAL A 44 -8.13 15.07 12.20
CA VAL A 44 -8.07 15.18 13.66
C VAL A 44 -6.62 15.02 14.10
N LEU A 45 -6.07 16.03 14.75
CA LEU A 45 -4.70 16.03 15.29
C LEU A 45 -4.65 15.22 16.60
N GLN A 46 -4.82 13.93 16.50
CA GLN A 46 -4.63 12.96 17.56
C GLN A 46 -3.38 12.11 17.23
N PHE A 47 -2.53 11.96 18.22
CA PHE A 47 -1.29 11.20 18.09
C PHE A 47 -1.25 10.15 19.19
N ASP A 48 -1.19 8.89 18.80
CA ASP A 48 -1.09 7.77 19.73
C ASP A 48 0.39 7.38 19.86
N ASP A 49 0.88 7.28 21.12
CA ASP A 49 2.28 6.98 21.41
C ASP A 49 2.75 5.69 20.73
N VAL A 50 1.85 4.69 20.64
CA VAL A 50 2.16 3.42 19.96
C VAL A 50 2.43 3.59 18.46
N CYS A 51 1.73 4.50 17.79
CA CYS A 51 1.95 4.80 16.38
C CYS A 51 3.22 5.62 16.21
N THR A 52 3.39 6.68 17.01
CA THR A 52 4.58 7.53 16.99
C THR A 52 5.85 6.75 17.30
N ALA A 53 5.80 5.78 18.22
CA ALA A 53 6.94 4.90 18.53
C ALA A 53 7.33 3.97 17.36
N VAL A 54 6.45 3.75 16.39
CA VAL A 54 6.72 2.92 15.21
C VAL A 54 7.39 3.75 14.10
N HIS A 55 6.77 4.84 13.67
CA HIS A 55 7.25 5.63 12.52
C HIS A 55 8.17 6.81 12.93
N HIS A 56 8.25 7.17 14.21
CA HIS A 56 9.10 8.23 14.78
C HIS A 56 8.88 9.65 14.18
N LEU A 57 7.78 9.88 13.45
CA LEU A 57 7.48 11.18 12.87
C LEU A 57 7.07 12.18 13.95
N SER A 58 7.53 13.43 13.81
CA SER A 58 7.22 14.50 14.74
C SER A 58 5.76 14.93 14.63
N PRO A 59 4.97 14.92 15.73
CA PRO A 59 3.62 15.49 15.74
C PRO A 59 3.56 16.94 15.28
N ILE A 60 4.62 17.71 15.53
CA ILE A 60 4.71 19.12 15.10
C ILE A 60 4.80 19.21 13.59
N ASP A 61 5.65 18.37 12.95
CA ASP A 61 5.83 18.37 11.51
C ASP A 61 4.57 17.89 10.81
N ILE A 62 3.94 16.83 11.32
CA ILE A 62 2.64 16.34 10.81
C ILE A 62 1.58 17.44 10.89
N SER A 63 1.49 18.16 11.99
CA SER A 63 0.49 19.23 12.18
C SER A 63 0.64 20.40 11.21
N ARG A 64 1.84 20.61 10.70
CA ARG A 64 2.19 21.67 9.74
C ARG A 64 2.17 21.21 8.29
N SER A 65 2.02 19.91 8.07
CA SER A 65 2.01 19.33 6.73
C SER A 65 0.73 19.65 5.96
N PRO A 66 0.73 19.53 4.62
CA PRO A 66 -0.47 19.64 3.81
C PRO A 66 -1.49 18.55 4.18
N THR A 67 -2.75 18.84 3.94
CA THR A 67 -3.83 17.86 4.12
C THR A 67 -3.91 16.90 2.93
N MET A 68 -4.58 15.76 3.10
CA MET A 68 -4.86 14.87 1.96
C MET A 68 -5.62 15.61 0.85
N LYS A 69 -6.46 16.58 1.19
CA LYS A 69 -7.19 17.38 0.19
C LYS A 69 -6.25 18.22 -0.68
N ASP A 70 -5.19 18.77 -0.06
CA ASP A 70 -4.20 19.57 -0.79
C ASP A 70 -3.33 18.69 -1.71
N LEU A 71 -3.02 17.47 -1.26
CA LEU A 71 -2.12 16.53 -1.95
C LEU A 71 -2.83 15.67 -3.00
N TRP A 72 -4.14 15.51 -2.88
CA TRP A 72 -4.87 14.52 -3.68
C TRP A 72 -4.74 14.69 -5.19
N PRO A 73 -4.78 15.89 -5.76
CA PRO A 73 -4.60 16.07 -7.21
C PRO A 73 -3.27 15.48 -7.73
N ASP A 74 -2.19 15.67 -6.98
CA ASP A 74 -0.86 15.16 -7.35
C ASP A 74 -0.80 13.64 -7.17
N ILE A 75 -1.36 13.11 -6.06
CA ILE A 75 -1.44 11.68 -5.78
C ILE A 75 -2.25 10.97 -6.85
N GLU A 76 -3.44 11.46 -7.17
CA GLU A 76 -4.32 10.87 -8.20
C GLU A 76 -3.66 10.87 -9.57
N SER A 77 -2.98 11.97 -9.92
CA SER A 77 -2.19 12.07 -11.16
C SER A 77 -1.02 11.09 -11.18
N PHE A 78 -0.32 10.89 -10.03
CA PHE A 78 0.79 9.96 -9.92
C PHE A 78 0.32 8.50 -10.06
N ILE A 79 -0.80 8.15 -9.46
CA ILE A 79 -1.38 6.80 -9.52
C ILE A 79 -1.91 6.53 -10.94
N GLY A 80 -2.71 7.45 -11.51
CA GLY A 80 -3.37 7.23 -12.80
C GLY A 80 -4.24 5.97 -12.78
N ASP A 81 -4.11 5.14 -13.81
CA ASP A 81 -4.87 3.88 -13.99
C ASP A 81 -4.09 2.64 -13.51
N GLU A 82 -2.94 2.83 -12.87
CA GLU A 82 -2.09 1.73 -12.45
C GLU A 82 -2.69 0.96 -11.27
N ALA A 83 -2.29 -0.31 -11.14
CA ALA A 83 -2.67 -1.10 -9.97
C ALA A 83 -1.82 -0.71 -8.75
N LEU A 84 -2.44 -0.67 -7.58
CA LEU A 84 -1.75 -0.46 -6.31
C LEU A 84 -1.23 -1.79 -5.74
N VAL A 85 -0.10 -1.72 -5.06
CA VAL A 85 0.51 -2.86 -4.36
C VAL A 85 0.86 -2.42 -2.94
N ALA A 86 0.46 -3.17 -1.94
CA ALA A 86 0.82 -2.89 -0.55
C ALA A 86 1.13 -4.17 0.23
N HIS A 87 1.88 -4.03 1.33
CA HIS A 87 2.12 -5.13 2.25
C HIS A 87 1.07 -5.14 3.36
N ASN A 88 0.17 -6.14 3.38
CA ASN A 88 -1.08 -6.11 4.13
C ASN A 88 -2.09 -5.08 3.58
N ALA A 89 -2.26 -5.07 2.28
CA ALA A 89 -3.00 -4.08 1.50
C ALA A 89 -4.41 -3.72 2.02
N GLN A 90 -5.04 -4.59 2.81
CA GLN A 90 -6.32 -4.28 3.46
C GLN A 90 -6.19 -3.05 4.38
N PHE A 91 -5.05 -2.89 5.05
CA PHE A 91 -4.79 -1.73 5.90
C PHE A 91 -4.68 -0.46 5.05
N ASP A 92 -3.76 -0.43 4.09
CA ASP A 92 -3.49 0.77 3.27
C ASP A 92 -4.70 1.21 2.47
N MET A 93 -5.44 0.26 1.89
CA MET A 93 -6.67 0.56 1.16
C MET A 93 -7.77 1.11 2.07
N ASN A 94 -7.85 0.65 3.32
CA ASN A 94 -8.77 1.23 4.30
C ASN A 94 -8.32 2.64 4.74
N VAL A 95 -7.03 2.84 4.99
CA VAL A 95 -6.49 4.17 5.32
C VAL A 95 -6.77 5.15 4.18
N LEU A 96 -6.46 4.79 2.94
CA LEU A 96 -6.73 5.62 1.76
C LEU A 96 -8.22 5.99 1.68
N ARG A 97 -9.10 5.00 1.76
CA ARG A 97 -10.55 5.21 1.66
C ARG A 97 -11.08 6.12 2.77
N HIS A 98 -10.70 5.85 4.02
CA HIS A 98 -11.20 6.63 5.17
C HIS A 98 -10.63 8.04 5.18
N THR A 99 -9.36 8.20 4.82
CA THR A 99 -8.73 9.51 4.73
C THR A 99 -9.39 10.36 3.62
N LEU A 100 -9.60 9.82 2.42
CA LEU A 100 -10.29 10.54 1.34
C LEU A 100 -11.71 10.92 1.74
N ALA A 101 -12.47 9.98 2.33
CA ALA A 101 -13.83 10.23 2.79
C ALA A 101 -13.90 11.34 3.86
N ALA A 102 -12.95 11.37 4.80
CA ALA A 102 -12.87 12.39 5.84
C ALA A 102 -12.66 13.82 5.28
N TRP A 103 -12.07 13.92 4.10
CA TRP A 103 -11.89 15.19 3.37
C TRP A 103 -12.96 15.44 2.30
N GLY A 104 -14.01 14.59 2.24
CA GLY A 104 -15.11 14.71 1.26
C GLY A 104 -14.68 14.43 -0.18
N ILE A 105 -13.59 13.68 -0.37
CA ILE A 105 -13.07 13.32 -1.69
C ILE A 105 -13.71 11.99 -2.11
N THR A 106 -14.20 11.92 -3.34
CA THR A 106 -14.73 10.67 -3.91
C THR A 106 -13.60 9.66 -4.03
N VAL A 107 -13.80 8.48 -3.46
CA VAL A 107 -12.80 7.41 -3.49
C VAL A 107 -12.79 6.75 -4.86
N PRO A 108 -11.69 6.80 -5.63
CA PRO A 108 -11.60 6.12 -6.91
C PRO A 108 -11.58 4.61 -6.75
N ARG A 109 -11.84 3.91 -7.85
CA ARG A 109 -11.72 2.46 -7.90
C ARG A 109 -10.33 2.08 -8.38
N TYR A 110 -9.54 1.47 -7.48
CA TYR A 110 -8.22 0.93 -7.82
C TYR A 110 -8.22 -0.58 -7.79
N ARG A 111 -7.55 -1.20 -8.75
CA ARG A 111 -7.10 -2.58 -8.60
C ARG A 111 -5.94 -2.59 -7.62
N TYR A 112 -5.85 -3.60 -6.78
CA TYR A 112 -4.72 -3.71 -5.87
C TYR A 112 -4.30 -5.15 -5.57
N TYR A 113 -3.05 -5.31 -5.18
CA TYR A 113 -2.42 -6.56 -4.80
C TYR A 113 -1.85 -6.48 -3.40
N CYS A 114 -1.73 -7.64 -2.74
CA CYS A 114 -1.23 -7.73 -1.37
C CYS A 114 -0.02 -8.67 -1.31
N THR A 115 1.17 -8.10 -1.13
CA THR A 115 2.41 -8.89 -1.06
C THR A 115 2.45 -9.84 0.13
N LEU A 116 1.84 -9.49 1.28
CA LEU A 116 1.69 -10.39 2.43
C LEU A 116 0.96 -11.68 2.07
N SER A 117 -0.15 -11.55 1.35
CA SER A 117 -0.95 -12.70 0.97
C SER A 117 -0.28 -13.52 -0.14
N LEU A 118 0.41 -12.85 -1.07
CA LEU A 118 1.22 -13.49 -2.10
C LEU A 118 2.36 -14.30 -1.47
N SER A 119 3.12 -13.68 -0.57
CA SER A 119 4.23 -14.34 0.14
C SER A 119 3.76 -15.57 0.91
N ARG A 120 2.65 -15.46 1.66
CA ARG A 120 2.06 -16.61 2.38
C ARG A 120 1.68 -17.76 1.47
N LYS A 121 1.31 -17.46 0.24
CA LYS A 121 0.88 -18.45 -0.72
C LYS A 121 2.06 -19.14 -1.42
N LEU A 122 3.06 -18.38 -1.84
CA LEU A 122 4.21 -18.85 -2.59
C LEU A 122 5.29 -19.42 -1.66
N TRP A 123 5.59 -18.74 -0.57
CA TRP A 123 6.67 -19.09 0.36
C TRP A 123 6.13 -19.72 1.64
N LYS A 124 5.60 -20.91 1.55
CA LYS A 124 5.02 -21.62 2.70
C LYS A 124 6.06 -21.94 3.77
N GLY A 125 5.62 -21.98 5.04
CA GLY A 125 6.43 -22.48 6.16
C GLY A 125 7.42 -21.47 6.75
N ARG A 126 7.37 -20.18 6.38
CA ARG A 126 8.19 -19.15 7.02
C ARG A 126 7.70 -18.83 8.43
N ARG A 127 8.61 -18.46 9.32
CA ARG A 127 8.30 -18.05 10.70
C ARG A 127 7.53 -16.73 10.75
N SER A 128 7.83 -15.82 9.82
CA SER A 128 7.24 -14.50 9.73
C SER A 128 7.01 -14.11 8.27
N TYR A 129 5.96 -13.33 8.03
CA TYR A 129 5.65 -12.73 6.74
C TYR A 129 5.54 -11.21 6.88
N LYS A 130 6.11 -10.61 7.93
CA LYS A 130 6.26 -9.15 8.01
C LYS A 130 7.21 -8.67 6.92
N LEU A 131 7.00 -7.49 6.40
CA LEU A 131 7.85 -6.93 5.35
C LEU A 131 9.32 -6.90 5.78
N THR A 132 9.59 -6.46 7.02
CA THR A 132 10.91 -6.48 7.64
C THR A 132 11.57 -7.86 7.63
N SER A 133 10.83 -8.89 8.03
CA SER A 133 11.36 -10.26 8.06
C SER A 133 11.63 -10.82 6.67
N LEU A 134 10.78 -10.48 5.69
CA LEU A 134 10.96 -10.91 4.30
C LEU A 134 12.13 -10.19 3.64
N ALA A 135 12.32 -8.90 3.92
CA ALA A 135 13.46 -8.13 3.46
C ALA A 135 14.77 -8.69 4.04
N GLU A 136 14.82 -8.96 5.34
CA GLU A 136 15.97 -9.59 6.01
C GLU A 136 16.32 -10.95 5.39
N ASP A 137 15.33 -11.82 5.18
CA ASP A 137 15.52 -13.14 4.54
C ASP A 137 16.06 -13.02 3.10
N LEU A 138 15.80 -11.90 2.41
CA LEU A 138 16.28 -11.61 1.06
C LEU A 138 17.60 -10.82 1.04
N GLY A 139 18.13 -10.47 2.21
CA GLY A 139 19.36 -9.66 2.33
C GLY A 139 19.16 -8.20 1.92
N TRP A 140 17.94 -7.66 2.04
CA TRP A 140 17.63 -6.27 1.72
C TRP A 140 17.66 -5.42 2.99
N GLU A 141 18.51 -4.42 3.01
CA GLU A 141 18.53 -3.38 4.04
C GLU A 141 17.65 -2.22 3.63
N TYR A 142 16.83 -1.70 4.55
CA TYR A 142 15.98 -0.55 4.31
C TYR A 142 15.55 0.13 5.62
N ASP A 143 15.04 1.34 5.53
CA ASP A 143 14.55 2.11 6.66
C ASP A 143 13.09 1.74 6.94
N ALA A 144 12.89 0.74 7.80
CA ALA A 144 11.56 0.23 8.13
C ALA A 144 10.73 1.28 8.89
N HIS A 145 9.41 1.27 8.62
CA HIS A 145 8.45 2.26 9.14
C HIS A 145 8.68 3.70 8.62
N ASN A 146 9.29 3.78 7.46
CA ASN A 146 9.33 4.95 6.61
C ASN A 146 8.48 4.65 5.38
N ALA A 147 7.34 5.32 5.23
CA ALA A 147 6.35 4.99 4.21
C ALA A 147 6.92 4.89 2.78
N LEU A 148 7.92 5.73 2.42
CA LEU A 148 8.55 5.63 1.11
C LEU A 148 9.42 4.39 0.98
N SER A 149 10.23 4.10 2.02
CA SER A 149 11.11 2.95 2.06
C SER A 149 10.32 1.63 2.11
N ASP A 150 9.24 1.58 2.90
CA ASP A 150 8.33 0.42 2.95
C ASP A 150 7.64 0.19 1.61
N ALA A 151 7.16 1.25 0.94
CA ALA A 151 6.61 1.15 -0.41
C ALA A 151 7.64 0.64 -1.43
N GLU A 152 8.89 1.11 -1.37
CA GLU A 152 9.95 0.64 -2.25
C GLU A 152 10.21 -0.85 -2.07
N VAL A 153 10.42 -1.29 -0.84
CA VAL A 153 10.66 -2.71 -0.54
C VAL A 153 9.44 -3.57 -0.87
N CYS A 154 8.24 -3.07 -0.62
CA CYS A 154 7.00 -3.74 -1.00
C CYS A 154 6.90 -3.96 -2.51
N GLY A 155 7.26 -2.95 -3.32
CA GLY A 155 7.26 -3.06 -4.78
C GLY A 155 8.32 -4.04 -5.30
N LYS A 156 9.54 -4.00 -4.78
CA LYS A 156 10.59 -4.99 -5.08
C LYS A 156 10.16 -6.41 -4.73
N LEU A 157 9.51 -6.57 -3.57
CA LEU A 157 8.96 -7.87 -3.14
C LEU A 157 7.86 -8.35 -4.10
N PHE A 158 7.00 -7.45 -4.57
CA PHE A 158 5.97 -7.81 -5.54
C PHE A 158 6.57 -8.31 -6.85
N SER A 159 7.55 -7.60 -7.42
CA SER A 159 8.29 -8.03 -8.61
C SER A 159 8.91 -9.41 -8.41
N ARG A 160 9.59 -9.63 -7.29
CA ARG A 160 10.21 -10.92 -6.95
C ARG A 160 9.19 -12.05 -6.91
N LEU A 161 8.04 -11.84 -6.27
CA LEU A 161 6.96 -12.81 -6.16
C LEU A 161 6.32 -13.10 -7.53
N CYS A 162 6.12 -12.08 -8.36
CA CYS A 162 5.62 -12.23 -9.73
C CYS A 162 6.59 -13.04 -10.61
N GLY A 163 7.90 -12.79 -10.47
CA GLY A 163 8.92 -13.55 -11.21
C GLY A 163 8.88 -15.05 -10.92
N GLU A 164 8.61 -15.44 -9.66
CA GLU A 164 8.47 -16.85 -9.29
C GLU A 164 7.20 -17.52 -9.86
N VAL A 165 6.14 -16.75 -10.07
CA VAL A 165 4.88 -17.25 -10.66
C VAL A 165 4.99 -17.39 -12.17
N LEU A 166 5.73 -16.50 -12.83
CA LEU A 166 5.90 -16.50 -14.30
C LEU A 166 6.84 -17.62 -14.78
N PHE A 167 7.68 -18.19 -13.93
CA PHE A 167 8.54 -19.33 -14.29
C PHE A 167 7.79 -20.66 -14.40
N ASP A 168 6.55 -20.74 -13.93
CA ASP A 168 5.67 -21.89 -14.09
C ASP A 168 4.34 -21.40 -14.65
N ASP A 169 4.18 -21.52 -15.98
CA ASP A 169 2.97 -21.07 -16.69
C ASP A 169 1.69 -21.66 -16.09
N ALA A 170 1.75 -22.90 -15.59
CA ALA A 170 0.60 -23.54 -14.95
C ALA A 170 0.28 -22.94 -13.58
N ILE A 171 1.29 -22.53 -12.83
CA ILE A 171 1.12 -21.80 -11.57
C ILE A 171 0.68 -20.38 -11.84
N ALA A 172 1.26 -19.70 -12.85
CA ALA A 172 0.89 -18.35 -13.25
C ALA A 172 -0.59 -18.30 -13.67
N GLU A 173 -1.02 -19.16 -14.56
CA GLU A 173 -2.42 -19.23 -15.01
C GLU A 173 -3.37 -19.58 -13.86
N ARG A 174 -3.00 -20.52 -13.01
CA ARG A 174 -3.78 -20.91 -11.82
C ARG A 174 -3.81 -19.82 -10.75
N PHE A 175 -2.73 -19.05 -10.62
CA PHE A 175 -2.59 -17.96 -9.66
C PHE A 175 -3.36 -16.74 -10.11
N PHE A 176 -3.12 -16.24 -11.34
CA PHE A 176 -3.84 -15.10 -11.90
C PHE A 176 -5.30 -15.45 -12.18
N SER A 177 -5.61 -16.65 -12.66
CA SER A 177 -7.00 -17.06 -12.86
C SER A 177 -7.80 -17.16 -11.56
N ARG A 178 -7.17 -17.51 -10.42
CA ARG A 178 -7.83 -17.48 -9.11
C ARG A 178 -7.95 -16.08 -8.53
N ILE A 179 -7.03 -15.17 -8.82
CA ILE A 179 -7.14 -13.76 -8.48
C ILE A 179 -8.24 -13.09 -9.33
N TYR A 180 -8.29 -13.40 -10.63
CA TYR A 180 -9.24 -12.79 -11.57
C TYR A 180 -10.61 -13.48 -11.62
N LYS A 181 -10.72 -14.78 -11.46
CA LYS A 181 -11.98 -15.54 -11.60
C LYS A 181 -12.76 -15.72 -10.30
N LYS A 182 -12.16 -15.55 -9.14
CA LYS A 182 -12.84 -15.55 -7.85
C LYS A 182 -13.02 -14.13 -7.31
N GLY A 183 -13.71 -13.27 -8.04
CA GLY A 183 -14.41 -12.10 -7.51
C GLY A 183 -15.52 -12.48 -6.53
N GLU A 184 -15.43 -13.63 -5.89
CA GLU A 184 -16.32 -14.09 -4.86
C GLU A 184 -15.65 -14.00 -3.51
N LYS A 185 -16.11 -13.00 -2.75
CA LYS A 185 -16.15 -12.97 -1.28
C LYS A 185 -14.88 -13.47 -0.57
N HIS A 186 -14.12 -12.54 -0.05
CA HIS A 186 -13.15 -12.75 1.00
C HIS A 186 -11.75 -13.23 0.60
N ARG A 187 -10.96 -12.35 -0.01
CA ARG A 187 -9.54 -12.26 0.34
C ARG A 187 -8.76 -11.20 -0.44
N PHE A 188 -9.26 -10.78 -1.60
CA PHE A 188 -8.68 -9.70 -2.41
C PHE A 188 -9.82 -8.96 -3.10
N PRO A 189 -10.38 -7.91 -2.51
CA PRO A 189 -11.21 -7.01 -3.28
C PRO A 189 -10.32 -6.39 -4.37
N GLU A 190 -10.68 -6.58 -5.62
CA GLU A 190 -9.93 -6.11 -6.78
C GLU A 190 -10.06 -4.60 -6.96
N THR A 191 -10.98 -3.96 -6.24
CA THR A 191 -11.27 -2.53 -6.40
C THR A 191 -11.76 -1.90 -5.11
N LEU A 192 -11.30 -0.69 -4.82
CA LEU A 192 -11.97 0.20 -3.89
C LEU A 192 -13.28 0.66 -4.54
N VAL A 193 -14.41 0.28 -3.96
CA VAL A 193 -15.72 0.75 -4.41
C VAL A 193 -16.15 1.88 -3.47
N PRO A 194 -16.48 3.07 -3.97
CA PRO A 194 -17.05 4.10 -3.12
C PRO A 194 -18.35 3.56 -2.50
N PRO A 195 -18.69 3.94 -1.25
CA PRO A 195 -19.99 3.60 -0.69
C PRO A 195 -21.08 4.10 -1.65
N SER A 196 -22.04 3.24 -1.96
CA SER A 196 -23.21 3.64 -2.73
C SER A 196 -23.86 4.81 -1.99
N VAL A 197 -23.93 5.95 -2.62
CA VAL A 197 -24.77 7.05 -2.15
C VAL A 197 -26.20 6.56 -2.34
N SER A 198 -26.82 6.12 -1.23
CA SER A 198 -28.27 5.92 -1.19
C SER A 198 -28.91 7.31 -1.33
N HIS A 199 -29.56 7.53 -2.43
CA HIS A 199 -30.46 8.67 -2.64
C HIS A 199 -31.70 8.52 -1.74
#